data_61e5c877a8136c2b7ec9ed5c5b58180b
#
_entry.id   61e5c877a8136c2b7ec9ed5c5b58180b
#
_cell.length_a   1.000
_cell.length_b   1.000
_cell.length_c   1.000
_cell.angle_alpha   90.00
_cell.angle_beta   90.00
_cell.angle_gamma   90.00
#
_symmetry.space_group_name_H-M   'P 1'
#
loop_
_entity.id
_entity.type
_entity.pdbx_description
1 polymer ?
#
loop_
_entity_poly.entity_id
_entity_poly.type
_entity_poly.pdbx_seq_one_letter_code
_entity_poly.pdbx_strand_id
1 'polypeptide(L)'
;MSIKHHYLPQFYLKGFVNKGEKLHYCRKEYETYRDSSTAGIYYENNLNNIDLGEYGQIDLEKDFFFEKDNRYALAFSDMRNKYGYDINAMPFQTKADIVEFVLGLYWRVPNGYSHVKELIDNNGLLTGDIHLYNSKTNKYCKDEDIPHIVLDIKSKLENQKAFMPLFYDENVRKHDWQNLNDKFYIWETSKPMIIGDIPYIPIKSECKRGKILEEFIIPLDRNHLLVYALNKPTFFEENLYQAINLSIIDGASEKISCNDIDFLKKEMQFAKNRIERLKVMGFKNVARYLASFLHFQSDFKTYEDFVKWHTEGRFTETSTDYFSSRGL
;
A
#
# COMPACT_ATOMS: atom_id res chain seq x y z
N MET A 1 18.11 -1.35 -23.51
CA MET A 1 18.26 -0.30 -22.48
C MET A 1 17.45 -0.69 -21.29
N SER A 2 17.97 -0.49 -20.07
CA SER A 2 17.22 -0.74 -18.84
C SER A 2 16.22 0.39 -18.61
N ILE A 3 14.96 0.06 -18.37
CA ILE A 3 13.87 1.01 -18.15
C ILE A 3 13.53 1.00 -16.64
N LYS A 4 13.43 2.21 -16.05
CA LYS A 4 13.04 2.37 -14.65
C LYS A 4 11.52 2.24 -14.52
N HIS A 5 11.07 1.24 -13.79
CA HIS A 5 9.67 1.07 -13.44
C HIS A 5 9.46 1.46 -11.98
N HIS A 6 8.67 2.52 -11.76
CA HIS A 6 8.40 3.02 -10.42
C HIS A 6 7.29 2.21 -9.75
N TYR A 7 7.60 1.54 -8.64
CA TYR A 7 6.58 0.88 -7.85
C TYR A 7 5.81 1.88 -6.95
N LEU A 8 6.40 3.05 -6.64
CA LEU A 8 5.65 4.22 -6.17
C LEU A 8 5.68 5.30 -7.27
N PRO A 9 4.53 5.62 -7.88
CA PRO A 9 4.46 6.57 -9.00
C PRO A 9 4.94 7.98 -8.62
N GLN A 10 5.60 8.65 -9.58
CA GLN A 10 6.17 9.98 -9.34
C GLN A 10 5.11 11.04 -8.97
N PHE A 11 3.88 10.95 -9.51
CA PHE A 11 2.80 11.89 -9.17
C PHE A 11 2.40 11.79 -7.68
N TYR A 12 2.46 10.61 -7.09
CA TYR A 12 2.26 10.39 -5.67
C TYR A 12 3.42 10.98 -4.86
N LEU A 13 4.66 10.67 -5.24
CA LEU A 13 5.88 11.14 -4.58
C LEU A 13 6.03 12.67 -4.57
N LYS A 14 5.48 13.37 -5.58
CA LYS A 14 5.47 14.84 -5.64
C LYS A 14 4.78 15.49 -4.44
N GLY A 15 3.88 14.79 -3.74
CA GLY A 15 3.27 15.29 -2.50
C GLY A 15 4.23 15.36 -1.31
N PHE A 16 5.37 14.69 -1.38
CA PHE A 16 6.31 14.53 -0.25
C PHE A 16 7.65 15.23 -0.46
N VAL A 17 7.83 15.94 -1.57
CA VAL A 17 9.08 16.67 -1.81
C VAL A 17 9.17 17.93 -0.98
N ASN A 18 10.41 18.36 -0.69
CA ASN A 18 10.69 19.65 -0.09
C ASN A 18 10.61 20.79 -1.14
N LYS A 19 10.91 22.03 -0.71
CA LYS A 19 10.94 23.20 -1.61
C LYS A 19 11.96 23.11 -2.74
N GLY A 20 12.96 22.23 -2.63
CA GLY A 20 13.96 21.92 -3.64
C GLY A 20 13.62 20.73 -4.52
N GLU A 21 12.35 20.27 -4.52
CA GLU A 21 11.85 19.11 -5.26
C GLU A 21 12.59 17.80 -4.96
N LYS A 22 13.14 17.68 -3.74
CA LYS A 22 13.86 16.50 -3.27
C LYS A 22 13.12 15.79 -2.15
N LEU A 23 13.34 14.48 -2.09
CA LEU A 23 13.03 13.61 -0.98
C LEU A 23 14.32 13.29 -0.23
N HIS A 24 14.33 13.46 1.07
CA HIS A 24 15.35 12.88 1.93
C HIS A 24 14.96 11.44 2.24
N TYR A 25 15.86 10.50 2.06
CA TYR A 25 15.57 9.09 2.33
C TYR A 25 16.65 8.40 3.15
N CYS A 26 16.24 7.38 3.87
CA CYS A 26 17.08 6.48 4.61
C CYS A 26 16.95 5.06 4.07
N ARG A 27 18.06 4.36 3.85
CA ARG A 27 18.05 2.91 3.69
C ARG A 27 18.05 2.27 5.07
N LYS A 28 16.98 1.53 5.35
CA LYS A 28 16.70 0.95 6.67
C LYS A 28 17.84 0.07 7.19
N GLU A 29 18.43 -0.74 6.32
CA GLU A 29 19.51 -1.67 6.67
C GLU A 29 20.82 -0.96 7.09
N TYR A 30 21.16 0.12 6.37
CA TYR A 30 22.47 0.80 6.54
C TYR A 30 22.37 2.12 7.31
N GLU A 31 21.16 2.56 7.67
CA GLU A 31 20.90 3.87 8.26
C GLU A 31 21.59 5.03 7.50
N THR A 32 21.70 4.90 6.19
CA THR A 32 22.37 5.88 5.33
C THR A 32 21.35 6.86 4.78
N TYR A 33 21.57 8.14 5.07
CA TYR A 33 20.68 9.22 4.63
C TYR A 33 21.20 9.86 3.35
N ARG A 34 20.31 10.07 2.38
CA ARG A 34 20.61 10.66 1.06
C ARG A 34 19.44 11.47 0.56
N ASP A 35 19.70 12.27 -0.47
CA ASP A 35 18.69 13.01 -1.22
C ASP A 35 18.43 12.32 -2.55
N SER A 36 17.19 12.41 -3.02
CA SER A 36 16.80 11.97 -4.35
C SER A 36 15.68 12.83 -4.93
N SER A 37 15.62 12.92 -6.26
CA SER A 37 14.41 13.35 -6.94
C SER A 37 13.37 12.22 -6.94
N THR A 38 12.12 12.55 -7.26
CA THR A 38 11.05 11.53 -7.41
C THR A 38 11.37 10.51 -8.50
N ALA A 39 12.12 10.89 -9.53
CA ALA A 39 12.56 9.99 -10.61
C ALA A 39 13.75 9.09 -10.23
N GLY A 40 14.41 9.36 -9.10
CA GLY A 40 15.60 8.65 -8.63
C GLY A 40 15.38 7.66 -7.52
N ILE A 41 14.12 7.49 -7.04
CA ILE A 41 13.79 6.66 -5.90
C ILE A 41 12.55 5.80 -6.17
N TYR A 42 12.35 4.72 -5.41
CA TYR A 42 11.19 3.84 -5.46
C TYR A 42 10.92 3.25 -6.86
N TYR A 43 11.99 2.85 -7.53
CA TYR A 43 11.94 2.12 -8.79
C TYR A 43 12.87 0.92 -8.77
N GLU A 44 12.59 -0.02 -9.66
CA GLU A 44 13.50 -1.09 -10.05
C GLU A 44 13.61 -1.13 -11.58
N ASN A 45 14.76 -1.58 -12.06
CA ASN A 45 14.96 -1.69 -13.51
C ASN A 45 14.21 -2.90 -14.05
N ASN A 46 13.43 -2.67 -15.11
CA ASN A 46 12.64 -3.70 -15.81
C ASN A 46 11.67 -4.48 -14.89
N LEU A 47 11.27 -3.89 -13.75
CA LEU A 47 10.42 -4.52 -12.75
C LEU A 47 9.17 -5.16 -13.34
N ASN A 48 8.52 -4.49 -14.27
CA ASN A 48 7.23 -4.85 -14.85
C ASN A 48 7.34 -5.49 -16.24
N ASN A 49 8.56 -5.84 -16.68
CA ASN A 49 8.79 -6.61 -17.91
C ASN A 49 8.84 -8.09 -17.58
N ILE A 50 8.03 -8.87 -18.29
CA ILE A 50 7.91 -10.31 -18.13
C ILE A 50 8.28 -10.95 -19.46
N ASP A 51 9.28 -11.82 -19.45
CA ASP A 51 9.74 -12.55 -20.62
C ASP A 51 9.07 -13.92 -20.66
N LEU A 52 8.23 -14.14 -21.67
CA LEU A 52 7.54 -15.41 -21.91
C LEU A 52 8.23 -16.26 -22.99
N GLY A 53 9.52 -15.98 -23.29
CA GLY A 53 10.28 -16.71 -24.27
C GLY A 53 9.70 -16.60 -25.69
N GLU A 54 9.34 -17.72 -26.29
CA GLU A 54 8.77 -17.78 -27.65
C GLU A 54 7.40 -17.12 -27.75
N TYR A 55 6.66 -17.00 -26.64
CA TYR A 55 5.36 -16.32 -26.59
C TYR A 55 5.45 -14.78 -26.50
N GLY A 56 6.68 -14.23 -26.37
CA GLY A 56 6.93 -12.80 -26.38
C GLY A 56 7.14 -12.19 -24.99
N GLN A 57 6.83 -10.91 -24.85
CA GLN A 57 7.04 -10.15 -23.62
C GLN A 57 5.77 -9.41 -23.23
N ILE A 58 5.51 -9.30 -21.92
CA ILE A 58 4.50 -8.44 -21.33
C ILE A 58 5.21 -7.26 -20.67
N ASP A 59 4.75 -6.06 -20.97
CA ASP A 59 5.17 -4.82 -20.31
C ASP A 59 3.99 -4.28 -19.49
N LEU A 60 3.91 -4.69 -18.21
CA LEU A 60 2.81 -4.28 -17.32
C LEU A 60 2.77 -2.76 -17.09
N GLU A 61 3.91 -2.07 -17.21
CA GLU A 61 3.93 -0.62 -17.07
C GLU A 61 3.15 0.05 -18.18
N LYS A 62 3.35 -0.39 -19.42
CA LYS A 62 2.69 0.13 -20.60
C LYS A 62 1.28 -0.43 -20.79
N ASP A 63 1.14 -1.76 -20.61
CA ASP A 63 -0.08 -2.47 -21.00
C ASP A 63 -1.15 -2.44 -19.92
N PHE A 64 -0.76 -2.17 -18.65
CA PHE A 64 -1.68 -2.21 -17.52
C PHE A 64 -1.69 -0.93 -16.67
N PHE A 65 -0.51 -0.40 -16.27
CA PHE A 65 -0.45 0.73 -15.35
C PHE A 65 -0.61 2.09 -16.01
N PHE A 66 -0.21 2.28 -17.26
CA PHE A 66 -0.12 3.58 -17.89
C PHE A 66 -1.43 4.40 -17.85
N GLU A 67 -2.54 3.81 -18.28
CA GLU A 67 -3.84 4.50 -18.27
C GLU A 67 -4.35 4.75 -16.85
N LYS A 68 -4.15 3.78 -15.97
CA LYS A 68 -4.54 3.87 -14.55
C LYS A 68 -3.75 4.99 -13.86
N ASP A 69 -2.44 5.04 -14.05
CA ASP A 69 -1.57 6.07 -13.45
C ASP A 69 -1.93 7.48 -13.93
N ASN A 70 -2.33 7.67 -15.19
CA ASN A 70 -2.82 8.95 -15.70
C ASN A 70 -4.12 9.39 -15.01
N ARG A 71 -5.05 8.47 -14.82
CA ARG A 71 -6.31 8.71 -14.11
C ARG A 71 -6.06 9.05 -12.64
N TYR A 72 -5.20 8.29 -11.96
CA TYR A 72 -4.83 8.55 -10.56
C TYR A 72 -4.07 9.86 -10.39
N ALA A 73 -3.16 10.19 -11.31
CA ALA A 73 -2.45 11.47 -11.28
C ALA A 73 -3.40 12.66 -11.35
N LEU A 74 -4.48 12.56 -12.17
CA LEU A 74 -5.52 13.57 -12.23
C LEU A 74 -6.30 13.65 -10.90
N ALA A 75 -6.70 12.50 -10.33
CA ALA A 75 -7.41 12.46 -9.06
C ALA A 75 -6.60 13.09 -7.91
N PHE A 76 -5.29 12.78 -7.82
CA PHE A 76 -4.40 13.39 -6.83
C PHE A 76 -4.18 14.89 -7.08
N SER A 77 -4.09 15.33 -8.34
CA SER A 77 -4.01 16.74 -8.70
C SER A 77 -5.27 17.49 -8.31
N ASP A 78 -6.44 16.95 -8.63
CA ASP A 78 -7.73 17.53 -8.29
C ASP A 78 -7.94 17.60 -6.78
N MET A 79 -7.62 16.54 -6.05
CA MET A 79 -7.67 16.52 -4.59
C MET A 79 -6.86 17.66 -3.98
N ARG A 80 -5.62 17.87 -4.45
CA ARG A 80 -4.70 18.89 -3.92
C ARG A 80 -5.08 20.31 -4.32
N ASN A 81 -5.35 20.52 -5.62
CA ASN A 81 -5.39 21.85 -6.21
C ASN A 81 -6.81 22.39 -6.41
N LYS A 82 -7.77 21.51 -6.64
CA LYS A 82 -9.16 21.89 -6.93
C LYS A 82 -10.05 21.82 -5.70
N TYR A 83 -9.90 20.75 -4.90
CA TYR A 83 -10.75 20.51 -3.73
C TYR A 83 -10.08 20.88 -2.40
N GLY A 84 -8.75 21.11 -2.38
CA GLY A 84 -8.05 21.48 -1.15
C GLY A 84 -8.26 20.48 -0.01
N TYR A 85 -8.36 19.19 -0.35
CA TYR A 85 -8.65 18.07 0.58
C TYR A 85 -10.05 18.09 1.22
N ASP A 86 -10.96 18.98 0.80
CA ASP A 86 -12.33 18.95 1.27
C ASP A 86 -13.07 17.73 0.72
N ILE A 87 -13.30 16.76 1.60
CA ILE A 87 -13.97 15.49 1.26
C ILE A 87 -15.43 15.68 0.82
N ASN A 88 -16.10 16.77 1.27
CA ASN A 88 -17.48 17.03 0.90
C ASN A 88 -17.58 17.62 -0.52
N ALA A 89 -16.59 18.42 -0.92
CA ALA A 89 -16.49 18.96 -2.28
C ALA A 89 -15.99 17.94 -3.31
N MET A 90 -15.35 16.87 -2.84
CA MET A 90 -14.69 15.87 -3.71
C MET A 90 -15.70 14.87 -4.30
N PRO A 91 -15.81 14.74 -5.65
CA PRO A 91 -16.72 13.78 -6.28
C PRO A 91 -16.40 12.34 -5.89
N PHE A 92 -17.43 11.49 -5.96
CA PHE A 92 -17.29 10.03 -5.75
C PHE A 92 -16.15 9.42 -6.59
N GLN A 93 -16.07 9.77 -7.88
CA GLN A 93 -15.06 9.22 -8.78
C GLN A 93 -13.64 9.57 -8.35
N THR A 94 -13.39 10.82 -7.93
CA THR A 94 -12.07 11.22 -7.43
C THR A 94 -11.66 10.43 -6.19
N LYS A 95 -12.59 10.21 -5.25
CA LYS A 95 -12.35 9.37 -4.07
C LYS A 95 -12.09 7.92 -4.46
N ALA A 96 -12.90 7.38 -5.38
CA ALA A 96 -12.75 6.02 -5.88
C ALA A 96 -11.40 5.81 -6.56
N ASP A 97 -10.95 6.75 -7.40
CA ASP A 97 -9.65 6.69 -8.06
C ASP A 97 -8.47 6.71 -7.07
N ILE A 98 -8.58 7.47 -5.98
CA ILE A 98 -7.59 7.48 -4.90
C ILE A 98 -7.55 6.14 -4.16
N VAL A 99 -8.71 5.56 -3.83
CA VAL A 99 -8.79 4.23 -3.20
C VAL A 99 -8.27 3.16 -4.14
N GLU A 100 -8.68 3.18 -5.40
CA GLU A 100 -8.23 2.23 -6.42
C GLU A 100 -6.70 2.30 -6.63
N PHE A 101 -6.10 3.49 -6.57
CA PHE A 101 -4.66 3.67 -6.56
C PHE A 101 -4.00 2.88 -5.41
N VAL A 102 -4.54 2.95 -4.19
CA VAL A 102 -3.98 2.22 -3.03
C VAL A 102 -4.15 0.70 -3.19
N LEU A 103 -5.29 0.25 -3.72
CA LEU A 103 -5.48 -1.16 -4.08
C LEU A 103 -4.44 -1.61 -5.13
N GLY A 104 -4.08 -0.73 -6.07
CA GLY A 104 -3.02 -0.97 -7.05
C GLY A 104 -1.63 -1.04 -6.42
N LEU A 105 -1.34 -0.17 -5.44
CA LEU A 105 -0.07 -0.21 -4.71
C LEU A 105 0.14 -1.53 -3.98
N TYR A 106 -0.91 -2.15 -3.44
CA TYR A 106 -0.83 -3.44 -2.77
C TYR A 106 -0.13 -4.52 -3.62
N TRP A 107 -0.34 -4.48 -4.94
CA TRP A 107 0.27 -5.41 -5.89
C TRP A 107 1.62 -4.94 -6.43
N ARG A 108 1.84 -3.63 -6.49
CA ARG A 108 2.96 -2.98 -7.16
C ARG A 108 4.21 -2.83 -6.31
N VAL A 109 4.05 -2.74 -4.98
CA VAL A 109 5.17 -2.57 -4.03
C VAL A 109 6.03 -3.85 -3.90
N PRO A 110 7.25 -3.78 -3.35
CA PRO A 110 8.19 -4.89 -3.33
C PRO A 110 7.65 -6.24 -2.83
N ASN A 111 6.76 -6.24 -1.84
CA ASN A 111 6.14 -7.47 -1.35
C ASN A 111 4.90 -7.94 -2.14
N GLY A 112 4.48 -7.19 -3.15
CA GLY A 112 3.34 -7.56 -4.02
C GLY A 112 3.52 -8.92 -4.71
N TYR A 113 4.77 -9.30 -5.01
CA TYR A 113 5.07 -10.64 -5.53
C TYR A 113 4.70 -11.79 -4.61
N SER A 114 4.95 -11.64 -3.32
CA SER A 114 4.61 -12.68 -2.35
C SER A 114 3.10 -12.88 -2.28
N HIS A 115 2.32 -11.81 -2.47
CA HIS A 115 0.87 -11.90 -2.52
C HIS A 115 0.38 -12.65 -3.77
N VAL A 116 0.95 -12.35 -4.93
CA VAL A 116 0.63 -13.06 -6.18
C VAL A 116 0.98 -14.54 -6.04
N LYS A 117 2.18 -14.85 -5.55
CA LYS A 117 2.61 -16.24 -5.31
C LYS A 117 1.70 -16.98 -4.36
N GLU A 118 1.37 -16.38 -3.22
CA GLU A 118 0.47 -16.98 -2.21
C GLU A 118 -0.91 -17.31 -2.82
N LEU A 119 -1.43 -16.43 -3.67
CA LEU A 119 -2.71 -16.67 -4.34
C LEU A 119 -2.65 -17.82 -5.34
N ILE A 120 -1.59 -17.89 -6.13
CA ILE A 120 -1.37 -18.99 -7.08
C ILE A 120 -1.25 -20.32 -6.34
N ASP A 121 -0.47 -20.35 -5.26
CA ASP A 121 -0.22 -21.57 -4.48
C ASP A 121 -1.51 -22.06 -3.78
N ASN A 122 -2.32 -21.14 -3.23
CA ASN A 122 -3.49 -21.49 -2.43
C ASN A 122 -4.76 -21.79 -3.27
N ASN A 123 -4.94 -21.11 -4.39
CA ASN A 123 -6.22 -21.18 -5.12
C ASN A 123 -6.11 -21.93 -6.44
N GLY A 124 -4.91 -22.17 -6.98
CA GLY A 124 -4.70 -22.62 -8.34
C GLY A 124 -5.25 -21.59 -9.33
N LEU A 125 -4.69 -21.56 -10.54
CA LEU A 125 -5.26 -20.81 -11.64
C LEU A 125 -6.08 -21.78 -12.49
N LEU A 126 -7.38 -21.52 -12.60
CA LEU A 126 -8.26 -22.24 -13.53
C LEU A 126 -7.94 -21.71 -14.92
N THR A 127 -7.28 -22.53 -15.72
CA THR A 127 -6.82 -22.15 -17.08
C THR A 127 -7.97 -21.81 -18.04
N GLY A 128 -9.18 -22.31 -17.78
CA GLY A 128 -10.35 -22.08 -18.62
C GLY A 128 -10.90 -20.64 -18.60
N ASP A 129 -10.47 -19.82 -17.61
CA ASP A 129 -10.94 -18.45 -17.45
C ASP A 129 -9.92 -17.42 -17.97
N ILE A 130 -8.81 -17.86 -18.57
CA ILE A 130 -7.72 -17.01 -19.02
C ILE A 130 -7.71 -16.90 -20.53
N HIS A 131 -7.89 -15.67 -21.03
CA HIS A 131 -7.72 -15.33 -22.43
C HIS A 131 -6.48 -14.45 -22.59
N LEU A 132 -5.44 -14.96 -23.23
CA LEU A 132 -4.20 -14.22 -23.49
C LEU A 132 -4.29 -13.54 -24.85
N TYR A 133 -4.14 -12.22 -24.85
CA TYR A 133 -4.15 -11.41 -26.07
C TYR A 133 -2.75 -10.92 -26.40
N ASN A 134 -2.30 -11.18 -27.60
CA ASN A 134 -1.03 -10.69 -28.12
C ASN A 134 -1.24 -9.34 -28.83
N SER A 135 -0.87 -8.25 -28.16
CA SER A 135 -1.04 -6.88 -28.69
C SER A 135 -0.21 -6.58 -29.94
N LYS A 136 0.88 -7.31 -30.17
CA LYS A 136 1.71 -7.13 -31.38
C LYS A 136 1.09 -7.73 -32.62
N THR A 137 0.41 -8.87 -32.47
CA THR A 137 -0.24 -9.57 -33.57
C THR A 137 -1.73 -9.26 -33.71
N ASN A 138 -2.29 -8.54 -32.73
CA ASN A 138 -3.72 -8.25 -32.61
C ASN A 138 -4.60 -9.51 -32.58
N LYS A 139 -4.11 -10.59 -31.98
CA LYS A 139 -4.80 -11.88 -31.92
C LYS A 139 -4.79 -12.46 -30.52
N TYR A 140 -5.83 -13.20 -30.18
CA TYR A 140 -5.80 -14.05 -28.98
C TYR A 140 -4.85 -15.23 -29.24
N CYS A 141 -4.16 -15.64 -28.16
CA CYS A 141 -3.44 -16.90 -28.17
C CYS A 141 -4.45 -18.05 -28.37
N LYS A 142 -4.00 -19.12 -29.02
CA LYS A 142 -4.85 -20.30 -29.20
C LYS A 142 -5.11 -20.95 -27.84
N ASP A 143 -6.31 -21.44 -27.62
CA ASP A 143 -6.72 -22.10 -26.38
C ASP A 143 -5.80 -23.27 -26.02
N GLU A 144 -5.26 -23.97 -27.03
CA GLU A 144 -4.32 -25.09 -26.87
C GLU A 144 -2.96 -24.67 -26.31
N ASP A 145 -2.52 -23.41 -26.53
CA ASP A 145 -1.24 -22.86 -26.06
C ASP A 145 -1.34 -22.31 -24.61
N ILE A 146 -2.54 -21.90 -24.17
CA ILE A 146 -2.75 -21.26 -22.88
C ILE A 146 -2.23 -22.10 -21.70
N PRO A 147 -2.51 -23.43 -21.60
CA PRO A 147 -2.00 -24.24 -20.50
C PRO A 147 -0.46 -24.25 -20.41
N HIS A 148 0.22 -24.28 -21.55
CA HIS A 148 1.68 -24.26 -21.60
C HIS A 148 2.25 -22.92 -21.16
N ILE A 149 1.67 -21.80 -21.65
CA ILE A 149 2.06 -20.44 -21.26
C ILE A 149 1.85 -20.24 -19.76
N VAL A 150 0.70 -20.65 -19.23
CA VAL A 150 0.40 -20.55 -17.79
C VAL A 150 1.36 -21.37 -16.96
N LEU A 151 1.75 -22.57 -17.43
CA LEU A 151 2.72 -23.42 -16.75
C LEU A 151 4.11 -22.77 -16.73
N ASP A 152 4.56 -22.17 -17.86
CA ASP A 152 5.83 -21.47 -17.94
C ASP A 152 5.84 -20.24 -17.00
N ILE A 153 4.78 -19.44 -16.99
CA ILE A 153 4.62 -18.31 -16.06
C ILE A 153 4.72 -18.78 -14.60
N LYS A 154 4.04 -19.87 -14.24
CA LYS A 154 4.08 -20.42 -12.87
C LYS A 154 5.46 -20.95 -12.48
N SER A 155 6.22 -21.47 -13.43
CA SER A 155 7.54 -22.08 -13.18
C SER A 155 8.62 -21.08 -12.79
N LYS A 156 8.46 -19.80 -13.18
CA LYS A 156 9.41 -18.71 -12.91
C LYS A 156 8.75 -17.67 -12.01
N LEU A 157 9.31 -17.50 -10.80
CA LEU A 157 8.74 -16.59 -9.79
C LEU A 157 8.57 -15.16 -10.33
N GLU A 158 9.56 -14.67 -11.07
CA GLU A 158 9.52 -13.33 -11.69
C GLU A 158 8.41 -13.17 -12.72
N ASN A 159 7.97 -14.25 -13.37
CA ASN A 159 6.92 -14.22 -14.37
C ASN A 159 5.51 -14.26 -13.76
N GLN A 160 5.38 -14.72 -12.50
CA GLN A 160 4.06 -14.80 -11.83
C GLN A 160 3.34 -13.45 -11.73
N LYS A 161 4.07 -12.34 -11.86
CA LYS A 161 3.49 -10.99 -11.98
C LYS A 161 2.50 -10.85 -13.15
N ALA A 162 2.62 -11.66 -14.19
CA ALA A 162 1.68 -11.65 -15.30
C ALA A 162 0.22 -11.84 -14.85
N PHE A 163 0.00 -12.46 -13.69
CA PHE A 163 -1.32 -12.63 -13.11
C PHE A 163 -1.80 -11.47 -12.25
N MET A 164 -0.94 -10.50 -11.95
CA MET A 164 -1.30 -9.34 -11.13
C MET A 164 -2.54 -8.60 -11.65
N PRO A 165 -2.70 -8.32 -12.97
CA PRO A 165 -3.91 -7.67 -13.49
C PRO A 165 -5.20 -8.39 -13.11
N LEU A 166 -5.23 -9.72 -13.16
CA LEU A 166 -6.42 -10.51 -12.81
C LEU A 166 -6.81 -10.34 -11.36
N PHE A 167 -5.85 -10.45 -10.45
CA PHE A 167 -6.09 -10.30 -9.02
C PHE A 167 -6.45 -8.87 -8.64
N TYR A 168 -5.81 -7.89 -9.27
CA TYR A 168 -6.14 -6.48 -9.10
C TYR A 168 -7.58 -6.19 -9.53
N ASP A 169 -7.97 -6.60 -10.74
CA ASP A 169 -9.31 -6.35 -11.28
C ASP A 169 -10.39 -7.07 -10.43
N GLU A 170 -10.08 -8.27 -9.93
CA GLU A 170 -10.95 -8.97 -8.97
C GLU A 170 -11.11 -8.19 -7.66
N ASN A 171 -10.02 -7.64 -7.11
CA ASN A 171 -10.05 -6.82 -5.90
C ASN A 171 -10.88 -5.56 -6.09
N VAL A 172 -10.65 -4.83 -7.19
CA VAL A 172 -11.41 -3.61 -7.50
C VAL A 172 -12.90 -3.93 -7.69
N ARG A 173 -13.23 -5.02 -8.38
CA ARG A 173 -14.62 -5.44 -8.57
C ARG A 173 -15.34 -5.84 -7.30
N LYS A 174 -14.62 -6.50 -6.36
CA LYS A 174 -15.16 -6.96 -5.08
C LYS A 174 -15.12 -5.92 -3.97
N HIS A 175 -14.46 -4.79 -4.23
CA HIS A 175 -14.34 -3.74 -3.23
C HIS A 175 -15.70 -3.15 -2.85
N ASP A 176 -15.87 -2.79 -1.58
CA ASP A 176 -17.11 -2.24 -1.04
C ASP A 176 -17.26 -0.74 -1.39
N TRP A 177 -17.59 -0.47 -2.65
CA TRP A 177 -17.78 0.89 -3.16
C TRP A 177 -19.02 1.60 -2.60
N GLN A 178 -20.00 0.86 -2.06
CA GLN A 178 -21.22 1.44 -1.49
C GLN A 178 -20.91 2.26 -0.24
N ASN A 179 -19.94 1.81 0.55
CA ASN A 179 -19.50 2.48 1.76
C ASN A 179 -18.30 3.42 1.56
N LEU A 180 -17.97 3.79 0.31
CA LEU A 180 -16.81 4.64 0.00
C LEU A 180 -16.80 5.94 0.83
N ASN A 181 -17.92 6.68 0.81
CA ASN A 181 -18.00 7.96 1.51
C ASN A 181 -17.91 7.81 3.03
N ASP A 182 -18.44 6.73 3.58
CA ASP A 182 -18.41 6.46 5.02
C ASP A 182 -17.03 6.05 5.50
N LYS A 183 -16.24 5.44 4.63
CA LYS A 183 -14.87 5.00 4.93
C LYS A 183 -13.82 6.08 4.64
N PHE A 184 -14.09 7.07 3.79
CA PHE A 184 -13.10 8.00 3.27
C PHE A 184 -12.92 9.21 4.17
N TYR A 185 -11.75 9.34 4.81
CA TYR A 185 -11.38 10.42 5.71
C TYR A 185 -10.00 10.95 5.41
N ILE A 186 -9.88 12.28 5.28
CA ILE A 186 -8.60 12.96 5.16
C ILE A 186 -8.35 13.77 6.42
N TRP A 187 -7.16 13.60 6.99
CA TRP A 187 -6.68 14.35 8.13
C TRP A 187 -5.46 15.18 7.76
N GLU A 188 -5.47 16.42 8.20
CA GLU A 188 -4.33 17.29 8.14
C GLU A 188 -3.45 17.06 9.38
N THR A 189 -2.15 16.92 9.17
CA THR A 189 -1.16 16.71 10.23
C THR A 189 -0.31 17.95 10.43
N SER A 190 0.00 18.29 11.68
CA SER A 190 0.86 19.44 12.02
C SER A 190 2.35 19.20 11.71
N LYS A 191 2.76 17.94 11.55
CA LYS A 191 4.13 17.52 11.26
C LYS A 191 4.21 16.76 9.95
N PRO A 192 5.40 16.69 9.33
CA PRO A 192 5.58 15.96 8.08
C PRO A 192 5.30 14.47 8.22
N MET A 193 4.59 13.88 7.26
CA MET A 193 4.41 12.43 7.17
C MET A 193 5.65 11.76 6.56
N ILE A 194 5.94 10.57 7.06
CA ILE A 194 6.92 9.65 6.49
C ILE A 194 6.24 8.76 5.45
N ILE A 195 6.96 8.40 4.38
CA ILE A 195 6.57 7.33 3.47
C ILE A 195 7.64 6.25 3.41
N GLY A 196 7.20 5.00 3.29
CA GLY A 196 8.06 3.85 3.01
C GLY A 196 7.87 3.35 1.58
N ASP A 197 8.68 2.40 1.18
CA ASP A 197 8.48 1.64 -0.06
C ASP A 197 7.21 0.76 -0.04
N ILE A 198 6.61 0.60 1.14
CA ILE A 198 5.25 0.11 1.37
C ILE A 198 4.52 1.22 2.14
N PRO A 199 3.82 2.15 1.44
CA PRO A 199 3.35 3.38 2.08
C PRO A 199 2.01 3.25 2.79
N TYR A 200 1.30 2.14 2.64
CA TYR A 200 0.00 1.90 3.27
C TYR A 200 0.12 1.01 4.50
N ILE A 201 -0.80 1.20 5.43
CA ILE A 201 -0.94 0.39 6.64
C ILE A 201 -2.26 -0.37 6.55
N PRO A 202 -2.26 -1.70 6.42
CA PRO A 202 -3.49 -2.47 6.38
C PRO A 202 -4.16 -2.47 7.77
N ILE A 203 -5.43 -2.09 7.83
CA ILE A 203 -6.26 -2.15 9.05
C ILE A 203 -7.13 -3.40 9.03
N LYS A 204 -7.71 -3.70 7.87
CA LYS A 204 -8.51 -4.89 7.65
C LYS A 204 -8.20 -5.48 6.29
N SER A 205 -7.93 -6.78 6.28
CA SER A 205 -7.74 -7.53 5.05
C SER A 205 -8.51 -8.86 5.13
N GLU A 206 -9.17 -9.25 4.04
CA GLU A 206 -9.87 -10.52 3.97
C GLU A 206 -8.94 -11.64 3.51
N CYS A 207 -8.94 -12.77 4.25
CA CYS A 207 -7.99 -13.89 4.02
C CYS A 207 -8.54 -15.07 3.23
N LYS A 208 -9.82 -15.06 2.82
CA LYS A 208 -10.47 -16.29 2.33
C LYS A 208 -10.10 -16.74 0.92
N ARG A 209 -9.63 -15.85 0.04
CA ARG A 209 -9.18 -16.16 -1.35
C ARG A 209 -8.15 -15.18 -1.87
N GLY A 210 -7.22 -14.79 -1.03
CA GLY A 210 -6.28 -13.71 -1.30
C GLY A 210 -6.59 -12.51 -0.41
N LYS A 211 -5.53 -11.92 0.15
CA LYS A 211 -5.67 -10.73 1.00
C LYS A 211 -6.22 -9.59 0.16
N ILE A 212 -7.47 -9.21 0.37
CA ILE A 212 -8.07 -8.01 -0.21
C ILE A 212 -7.90 -6.90 0.82
N LEU A 213 -7.27 -5.82 0.41
CA LEU A 213 -7.11 -4.63 1.25
C LEU A 213 -8.47 -3.91 1.36
N GLU A 214 -9.17 -4.06 2.48
CA GLU A 214 -10.49 -3.48 2.70
C GLU A 214 -10.47 -2.14 3.42
N GLU A 215 -9.60 -2.02 4.41
CA GLU A 215 -9.41 -0.83 5.22
C GLU A 215 -7.93 -0.58 5.41
N PHE A 216 -7.52 0.68 5.31
CA PHE A 216 -6.11 1.06 5.36
C PHE A 216 -5.91 2.51 5.78
N ILE A 217 -4.67 2.82 6.15
CA ILE A 217 -4.19 4.18 6.33
C ILE A 217 -3.06 4.41 5.32
N ILE A 218 -3.03 5.58 4.69
CA ILE A 218 -1.96 5.97 3.78
C ILE A 218 -1.70 7.48 3.83
N PRO A 219 -0.44 7.93 3.91
CA PRO A 219 -0.09 9.33 3.67
C PRO A 219 -0.43 9.72 2.23
N LEU A 220 -1.14 10.83 2.02
CA LEU A 220 -1.47 11.38 0.70
C LEU A 220 -0.42 12.38 0.22
N ASP A 221 0.18 13.08 1.17
CA ASP A 221 1.34 13.95 1.00
C ASP A 221 2.03 14.19 2.35
N ARG A 222 2.91 15.18 2.39
CA ARG A 222 3.68 15.52 3.58
C ARG A 222 2.85 15.91 4.81
N ASN A 223 1.59 16.36 4.63
CA ASN A 223 0.75 16.87 5.72
C ASN A 223 -0.65 16.27 5.74
N HIS A 224 -1.00 15.41 4.81
CA HIS A 224 -2.34 14.82 4.73
C HIS A 224 -2.29 13.31 4.74
N LEU A 225 -3.23 12.73 5.47
CA LEU A 225 -3.36 11.30 5.69
C LEU A 225 -4.77 10.85 5.30
N LEU A 226 -4.89 9.82 4.49
CA LEU A 226 -6.15 9.13 4.27
C LEU A 226 -6.30 8.01 5.29
N VAL A 227 -7.37 8.03 6.04
CA VAL A 227 -7.88 6.90 6.81
C VAL A 227 -9.09 6.36 6.06
N TYR A 228 -8.94 5.19 5.47
CA TYR A 228 -10.01 4.49 4.78
C TYR A 228 -10.48 3.32 5.64
N ALA A 229 -11.46 3.59 6.51
CA ALA A 229 -12.00 2.63 7.47
C ALA A 229 -13.39 3.04 7.94
N LEU A 230 -14.25 2.07 8.30
CA LEU A 230 -15.55 2.34 8.90
C LEU A 230 -15.40 2.97 10.28
N ASN A 231 -14.49 2.44 11.09
CA ASN A 231 -14.16 3.00 12.39
C ASN A 231 -13.12 4.10 12.22
N LYS A 232 -13.58 5.35 12.16
CA LYS A 232 -12.70 6.51 12.03
C LYS A 232 -12.13 6.87 13.39
N PRO A 233 -10.87 7.33 13.47
CA PRO A 233 -10.37 7.91 14.69
C PRO A 233 -11.26 9.08 15.12
N THR A 234 -11.73 9.07 16.36
CA THR A 234 -12.56 10.15 16.93
C THR A 234 -11.71 11.35 17.34
N PHE A 235 -10.44 11.15 17.51
CA PHE A 235 -9.43 12.16 17.83
C PHE A 235 -8.11 11.83 17.14
N PHE A 236 -7.33 12.85 16.82
CA PHE A 236 -6.01 12.72 16.24
C PHE A 236 -5.00 13.43 17.15
N GLU A 237 -4.28 12.64 17.92
CA GLU A 237 -3.27 13.10 18.84
C GLU A 237 -1.85 12.83 18.33
N GLU A 238 -0.86 13.49 18.92
CA GLU A 238 0.55 13.30 18.64
C GLU A 238 0.97 11.82 18.72
N ASN A 239 0.45 11.10 19.71
CA ASN A 239 0.77 9.67 19.91
C ASN A 239 0.24 8.80 18.76
N LEU A 240 -0.95 9.09 18.22
CA LEU A 240 -1.49 8.38 17.07
C LEU A 240 -0.67 8.66 15.81
N TYR A 241 -0.30 9.92 15.58
CA TYR A 241 0.58 10.32 14.51
C TYR A 241 1.92 9.56 14.58
N GLN A 242 2.53 9.48 15.75
CA GLN A 242 3.78 8.71 15.96
C GLN A 242 3.57 7.21 15.67
N ALA A 243 2.46 6.62 16.10
CA ALA A 243 2.16 5.22 15.85
C ALA A 243 1.98 4.93 14.34
N ILE A 244 1.43 5.87 13.58
CA ILE A 244 1.31 5.77 12.12
C ILE A 244 2.70 5.81 11.47
N ASN A 245 3.55 6.78 11.81
CA ASN A 245 4.92 6.83 11.31
C ASN A 245 5.71 5.56 11.66
N LEU A 246 5.58 5.06 12.90
CA LEU A 246 6.20 3.80 13.31
C LEU A 246 5.73 2.62 12.48
N SER A 247 4.44 2.55 12.14
CA SER A 247 3.89 1.48 11.32
C SER A 247 4.44 1.51 9.90
N ILE A 248 4.61 2.70 9.32
CA ILE A 248 5.23 2.88 8.00
C ILE A 248 6.70 2.46 8.05
N ILE A 249 7.44 2.86 9.09
CA ILE A 249 8.84 2.47 9.28
C ILE A 249 8.97 0.96 9.48
N ASP A 250 8.12 0.34 10.30
CA ASP A 250 8.13 -1.11 10.54
C ASP A 250 7.79 -1.89 9.26
N GLY A 251 6.77 -1.45 8.54
CA GLY A 251 6.28 -2.09 7.31
C GLY A 251 7.17 -1.88 6.09
N ALA A 252 8.01 -0.85 6.06
CA ALA A 252 8.91 -0.60 4.94
C ALA A 252 9.94 -1.73 4.77
N SER A 253 10.18 -2.13 3.52
CA SER A 253 11.12 -3.18 3.15
C SER A 253 12.58 -2.68 3.19
N GLU A 254 12.86 -1.59 2.46
CA GLU A 254 14.23 -1.08 2.29
C GLU A 254 14.34 0.43 2.54
N LYS A 255 13.39 1.23 2.03
CA LYS A 255 13.53 2.69 1.94
C LYS A 255 12.42 3.42 2.65
N ILE A 256 12.80 4.48 3.36
CA ILE A 256 11.91 5.37 4.08
C ILE A 256 12.29 6.79 3.70
N SER A 257 11.31 7.66 3.44
CA SER A 257 11.53 9.03 2.98
C SER A 257 10.65 10.05 3.71
N CYS A 258 11.15 11.28 3.73
CA CYS A 258 10.43 12.44 4.22
C CYS A 258 10.94 13.70 3.49
N ASN A 259 10.19 14.81 3.58
CA ASN A 259 10.64 16.11 3.07
C ASN A 259 11.60 16.85 4.01
N ASP A 260 11.79 16.37 5.24
CA ASP A 260 12.64 16.95 6.28
C ASP A 260 13.62 15.90 6.80
N ILE A 261 14.91 16.14 6.60
CA ILE A 261 15.96 15.17 6.96
C ILE A 261 16.14 15.05 8.49
N ASP A 262 16.00 16.15 9.23
CA ASP A 262 16.21 16.13 10.68
C ASP A 262 15.03 15.47 11.37
N PHE A 263 13.83 15.68 10.85
CA PHE A 263 12.65 14.95 11.26
C PHE A 263 12.81 13.44 10.98
N LEU A 264 13.22 13.07 9.76
CA LEU A 264 13.44 11.66 9.39
C LEU A 264 14.44 10.97 10.33
N LYS A 265 15.57 11.62 10.65
CA LYS A 265 16.56 11.07 11.58
C LYS A 265 15.98 10.83 12.97
N LYS A 266 15.21 11.79 13.50
CA LYS A 266 14.57 11.67 14.82
C LYS A 266 13.59 10.51 14.86
N GLU A 267 12.73 10.38 13.84
CA GLU A 267 11.74 9.30 13.75
C GLU A 267 12.41 7.93 13.61
N MET A 268 13.48 7.82 12.82
CA MET A 268 14.25 6.57 12.69
C MET A 268 14.91 6.15 14.01
N GLN A 269 15.50 7.09 14.72
CA GLN A 269 16.11 6.83 16.04
C GLN A 269 15.05 6.42 17.07
N PHE A 270 13.89 7.07 17.05
CA PHE A 270 12.77 6.74 17.92
C PHE A 270 12.18 5.36 17.60
N ALA A 271 12.06 5.02 16.33
CA ALA A 271 11.45 3.79 15.85
C ALA A 271 12.15 2.54 16.40
N LYS A 272 13.47 2.53 16.42
CA LYS A 272 14.26 1.38 16.90
C LYS A 272 13.80 0.85 18.25
N ASN A 273 13.68 1.74 19.23
CA ASN A 273 13.31 1.35 20.60
C ASN A 273 11.80 1.06 20.76
N ARG A 274 10.95 1.74 20.00
CA ARG A 274 9.50 1.62 20.14
C ARG A 274 8.94 0.38 19.46
N ILE A 275 9.41 0.06 18.25
CA ILE A 275 9.01 -1.15 17.53
C ILE A 275 9.32 -2.40 18.37
N GLU A 276 10.52 -2.47 18.94
CA GLU A 276 10.90 -3.57 19.83
C GLU A 276 9.97 -3.69 21.05
N ARG A 277 9.61 -2.57 21.67
CA ARG A 277 8.67 -2.59 22.81
C ARG A 277 7.28 -3.10 22.41
N LEU A 278 6.75 -2.69 21.25
CA LEU A 278 5.45 -3.17 20.79
C LEU A 278 5.48 -4.67 20.49
N LYS A 279 6.57 -5.18 19.93
CA LYS A 279 6.77 -6.64 19.73
C LYS A 279 6.79 -7.40 21.07
N VAL A 280 7.48 -6.86 22.06
CA VAL A 280 7.51 -7.43 23.44
C VAL A 280 6.11 -7.43 24.07
N MET A 281 5.27 -6.45 23.75
CA MET A 281 3.88 -6.36 24.20
C MET A 281 2.93 -7.34 23.44
N GLY A 282 3.46 -8.21 22.59
CA GLY A 282 2.69 -9.22 21.88
C GLY A 282 2.14 -8.82 20.52
N PHE A 283 2.45 -7.61 20.02
CA PHE A 283 2.10 -7.25 18.66
C PHE A 283 3.12 -7.82 17.68
N LYS A 284 2.64 -8.54 16.68
CA LYS A 284 3.50 -9.04 15.59
C LYS A 284 4.10 -7.91 14.76
N ASN A 285 3.36 -6.79 14.65
CA ASN A 285 3.78 -5.57 13.98
C ASN A 285 2.99 -4.37 14.51
N VAL A 286 3.45 -3.17 14.22
CA VAL A 286 2.81 -1.92 14.67
C VAL A 286 1.44 -1.70 14.02
N ALA A 287 1.22 -2.22 12.82
CA ALA A 287 -0.07 -2.09 12.14
C ALA A 287 -1.21 -2.77 12.92
N ARG A 288 -0.94 -3.90 13.58
CA ARG A 288 -1.93 -4.55 14.47
C ARG A 288 -2.30 -3.69 15.68
N TYR A 289 -1.34 -2.98 16.22
CA TYR A 289 -1.60 -2.03 17.31
C TYR A 289 -2.56 -0.93 16.87
N LEU A 290 -2.35 -0.35 15.68
CA LEU A 290 -3.25 0.66 15.11
C LEU A 290 -4.63 0.09 14.78
N ALA A 291 -4.71 -1.11 14.22
CA ALA A 291 -5.98 -1.78 13.96
C ALA A 291 -6.77 -2.02 15.26
N SER A 292 -6.09 -2.42 16.32
CA SER A 292 -6.67 -2.56 17.65
C SER A 292 -7.21 -1.22 18.17
N PHE A 293 -6.43 -0.15 18.06
CA PHE A 293 -6.88 1.18 18.44
C PHE A 293 -8.15 1.60 17.71
N LEU A 294 -8.18 1.49 16.38
CA LEU A 294 -9.34 1.87 15.57
C LEU A 294 -10.60 1.06 15.93
N HIS A 295 -10.42 -0.19 16.34
CA HIS A 295 -11.53 -1.04 16.73
C HIS A 295 -12.12 -0.66 18.10
N PHE A 296 -11.27 -0.39 19.08
CA PHE A 296 -11.66 -0.18 20.48
C PHE A 296 -11.73 1.30 20.90
N GLN A 297 -11.43 2.24 20.01
CA GLN A 297 -11.30 3.67 20.37
C GLN A 297 -12.56 4.27 20.99
N SER A 298 -13.75 3.76 20.65
CA SER A 298 -15.01 4.21 21.24
C SER A 298 -15.09 4.00 22.75
N ASP A 299 -14.29 3.07 23.29
CA ASP A 299 -14.25 2.73 24.71
C ASP A 299 -13.33 3.67 25.51
N PHE A 300 -12.58 4.55 24.82
CA PHE A 300 -11.58 5.42 25.42
C PHE A 300 -11.82 6.88 25.05
N LYS A 301 -11.49 7.77 25.97
CA LYS A 301 -11.56 9.22 25.75
C LYS A 301 -10.33 9.77 25.06
N THR A 302 -9.17 9.17 25.31
CA THR A 302 -7.88 9.58 24.76
C THR A 302 -7.10 8.37 24.26
N TYR A 303 -6.11 8.63 23.41
CA TYR A 303 -5.16 7.60 23.00
C TYR A 303 -4.33 7.06 24.17
N GLU A 304 -4.04 7.89 25.16
CA GLU A 304 -3.33 7.48 26.38
C GLU A 304 -4.13 6.50 27.21
N ASP A 305 -5.46 6.69 27.32
CA ASP A 305 -6.36 5.72 27.99
C ASP A 305 -6.29 4.34 27.31
N PHE A 306 -6.29 4.31 25.98
CA PHE A 306 -6.12 3.08 25.21
C PHE A 306 -4.75 2.42 25.48
N VAL A 307 -3.66 3.20 25.44
CA VAL A 307 -2.31 2.70 25.71
C VAL A 307 -2.22 2.10 27.12
N LYS A 308 -2.77 2.80 28.11
CA LYS A 308 -2.80 2.35 29.50
C LYS A 308 -3.58 1.03 29.64
N TRP A 309 -4.79 0.97 29.09
CA TRP A 309 -5.63 -0.23 29.10
C TRP A 309 -4.90 -1.42 28.47
N HIS A 310 -4.22 -1.18 27.36
CA HIS A 310 -3.47 -2.20 26.65
C HIS A 310 -2.26 -2.71 27.45
N THR A 311 -1.51 -1.78 28.08
CA THR A 311 -0.30 -2.13 28.88
C THR A 311 -0.63 -2.80 30.20
N GLU A 312 -1.82 -2.57 30.78
CA GLU A 312 -2.29 -3.22 32.00
C GLU A 312 -2.73 -4.67 31.82
N GLY A 313 -2.52 -5.24 30.64
CA GLY A 313 -2.77 -6.68 30.36
C GLY A 313 -4.24 -7.08 30.29
N ARG A 314 -5.15 -6.13 30.12
CA ARG A 314 -6.58 -6.39 29.92
C ARG A 314 -6.92 -6.86 28.50
N PHE A 315 -5.90 -7.00 27.67
CA PHE A 315 -5.99 -7.64 26.36
C PHE A 315 -6.03 -9.14 26.55
N THR A 316 -7.23 -9.70 26.69
CA THR A 316 -7.44 -11.14 26.87
C THR A 316 -7.24 -11.90 25.55
N GLU A 317 -7.03 -13.22 25.62
CA GLU A 317 -6.86 -14.15 24.47
C GLU A 317 -7.95 -14.00 23.39
N THR A 318 -9.17 -13.56 23.76
CA THR A 318 -10.27 -13.25 22.85
C THR A 318 -9.94 -12.18 21.79
N SER A 319 -9.04 -11.27 22.08
CA SER A 319 -8.62 -10.26 21.09
C SER A 319 -7.63 -10.83 20.08
N THR A 320 -6.79 -11.78 20.49
CA THR A 320 -5.85 -12.49 19.60
C THR A 320 -6.60 -13.35 18.59
N ASP A 321 -7.67 -14.04 19.03
CA ASP A 321 -8.55 -14.82 18.16
C ASP A 321 -9.33 -13.93 17.19
N TYR A 322 -9.77 -12.75 17.64
CA TYR A 322 -10.44 -11.77 16.80
C TYR A 322 -9.57 -11.29 15.62
N PHE A 323 -8.29 -10.96 15.88
CA PHE A 323 -7.37 -10.55 14.81
C PHE A 323 -6.94 -11.74 13.94
N SER A 324 -6.76 -12.92 14.51
CA SER A 324 -6.43 -14.15 13.75
C SER A 324 -7.57 -14.56 12.82
N SER A 325 -8.84 -14.41 13.26
CA SER A 325 -10.01 -14.68 12.44
C SER A 325 -10.21 -13.70 11.27
N ARG A 326 -9.58 -12.51 11.34
CA ARG A 326 -9.62 -11.46 10.31
C ARG A 326 -8.34 -11.36 9.48
N GLY A 327 -7.38 -12.27 9.68
CA GLY A 327 -6.16 -12.32 8.87
C GLY A 327 -5.16 -11.21 9.14
N LEU A 328 -5.25 -10.55 10.29
CA LEU A 328 -4.32 -9.50 10.75
C LEU A 328 -3.19 -10.06 11.63
#